data_d6e47c963f3ab1007c70083a5ef3f3f1
#
_entry.id   d6e47c963f3ab1007c70083a5ef3f3f1
#
_cell.length_a   1.000
_cell.length_b   1.000
_cell.length_c   1.000
_cell.angle_alpha   90.00
_cell.angle_beta   90.00
_cell.angle_gamma   90.00
#
_symmetry.space_group_name_H-M   'P 1'
#
loop_
_entity.id
_entity.type
_entity.pdbx_description
1 polymer ?
#
loop_
_entity_poly.entity_id
_entity_poly.type
_entity_poly.pdbx_seq_one_letter_code
_entity_poly.pdbx_strand_id
1 'polypeptide(L)'
;GVRFTLAGLMILPFTVKPGAFIRMIREHWKIVVWVTVLQTIVNYILFYLGMDMVPGALGAVIVGSQPLVTAVAAALMHEGDPLTRRKVVTIIFGITGVILISAGRQAFKLGSLIELLGVFMILGANIATATSNVLVSLKGKGMNPLVLSSTSLFIGGAIIWLISIPLEGKPQGPMPVKYWLILLWLSFMAANAFSIWFRLLQRPHVKVSELNLWKFIIPVVGAILSWLFVPDEKPEWLTIAGMIIITSSLILFYKNGRKRVSNP
;
A
#
# COMPACT_ATOMS: atom_id res chain seq x y z
N GLY A 1 -14.32 -3.60 -4.86
CA GLY A 1 -15.27 -2.50 -4.55
C GLY A 1 -15.92 -2.68 -3.18
N VAL A 2 -16.72 -3.72 -3.01
CA VAL A 2 -17.53 -3.98 -1.78
C VAL A 2 -16.70 -3.92 -0.49
N ARG A 3 -15.51 -4.55 -0.47
CA ARG A 3 -14.62 -4.53 0.69
C ARG A 3 -14.26 -3.12 1.15
N PHE A 4 -13.92 -2.25 0.22
CA PHE A 4 -13.52 -0.87 0.54
C PHE A 4 -14.71 0.00 0.93
N THR A 5 -15.86 -0.20 0.30
CA THR A 5 -17.11 0.47 0.69
C THR A 5 -17.48 0.14 2.13
N LEU A 6 -17.45 -1.15 2.49
CA LEU A 6 -17.69 -1.59 3.87
C LEU A 6 -16.63 -1.05 4.84
N ALA A 7 -15.35 -1.05 4.44
CA ALA A 7 -14.28 -0.48 5.27
C ALA A 7 -14.52 1.02 5.56
N GLY A 8 -14.91 1.78 4.54
CA GLY A 8 -15.29 3.19 4.70
C GLY A 8 -16.45 3.39 5.66
N LEU A 9 -17.49 2.56 5.55
CA LEU A 9 -18.64 2.57 6.47
C LEU A 9 -18.24 2.22 7.91
N MET A 10 -17.36 1.24 8.11
CA MET A 10 -16.90 0.83 9.44
C MET A 10 -16.13 1.93 10.17
N ILE A 11 -15.49 2.86 9.44
CA ILE A 11 -14.76 3.98 10.04
C ILE A 11 -15.72 5.10 10.48
N LEU A 12 -16.87 5.28 9.79
CA LEU A 12 -17.79 6.39 10.00
C LEU A 12 -18.16 6.66 11.49
N PRO A 13 -18.50 5.65 12.31
CA PRO A 13 -18.87 5.85 13.70
C PRO A 13 -17.75 6.46 14.56
N PHE A 14 -16.50 6.29 14.13
CA PHE A 14 -15.31 6.76 14.85
C PHE A 14 -14.80 8.13 14.36
N THR A 15 -15.52 8.74 13.40
CA THR A 15 -15.18 10.07 12.87
C THR A 15 -15.75 11.18 13.76
N VAL A 16 -15.81 12.40 13.26
CA VAL A 16 -16.40 13.55 13.91
C VAL A 16 -17.93 13.58 13.71
N LYS A 17 -18.64 14.45 14.46
CA LYS A 17 -20.08 14.66 14.30
C LYS A 17 -20.47 14.96 12.84
N PRO A 18 -21.67 14.54 12.36
CA PRO A 18 -22.06 14.66 10.95
C PRO A 18 -21.89 16.05 10.34
N GLY A 19 -22.25 17.13 11.04
CA GLY A 19 -22.07 18.48 10.55
C GLY A 19 -20.60 18.88 10.37
N ALA A 20 -19.72 18.45 11.27
CA ALA A 20 -18.28 18.68 11.16
C ALA A 20 -17.67 17.81 10.06
N PHE A 21 -18.17 16.58 9.84
CA PHE A 21 -17.76 15.68 8.78
C PHE A 21 -17.99 16.31 7.39
N ILE A 22 -19.22 16.79 7.12
CA ILE A 22 -19.56 17.42 5.85
C ILE A 22 -18.75 18.71 5.64
N ARG A 23 -18.60 19.52 6.68
CA ARG A 23 -17.79 20.75 6.63
C ARG A 23 -16.34 20.45 6.26
N MET A 24 -15.70 19.46 6.91
CA MET A 24 -14.32 19.06 6.60
C MET A 24 -14.16 18.59 5.16
N ILE A 25 -15.09 17.79 4.63
CA ILE A 25 -15.06 17.35 3.24
C ILE A 25 -15.16 18.56 2.30
N ARG A 26 -16.06 19.53 2.57
CA ARG A 26 -16.25 20.72 1.74
C ARG A 26 -15.01 21.63 1.77
N GLU A 27 -14.42 21.84 2.95
CA GLU A 27 -13.21 22.67 3.10
C GLU A 27 -11.97 22.03 2.43
N HIS A 28 -11.86 20.71 2.48
CA HIS A 28 -10.72 19.95 1.99
C HIS A 28 -11.04 19.09 0.74
N TRP A 29 -12.08 19.44 -0.04
CA TRP A 29 -12.58 18.61 -1.14
C TRP A 29 -11.51 18.19 -2.15
N LYS A 30 -10.54 19.07 -2.45
CA LYS A 30 -9.47 18.79 -3.40
C LYS A 30 -8.61 17.60 -2.96
N ILE A 31 -8.20 17.57 -1.69
CA ILE A 31 -7.41 16.45 -1.17
C ILE A 31 -8.23 15.17 -1.09
N VAL A 32 -9.51 15.26 -0.71
CA VAL A 32 -10.44 14.12 -0.68
C VAL A 32 -10.55 13.49 -2.07
N VAL A 33 -10.80 14.30 -3.11
CA VAL A 33 -10.91 13.82 -4.49
C VAL A 33 -9.60 13.18 -4.95
N TRP A 34 -8.47 13.87 -4.80
CA TRP A 34 -7.18 13.34 -5.25
C TRP A 34 -6.80 12.03 -4.54
N VAL A 35 -7.02 11.95 -3.23
CA VAL A 35 -6.74 10.72 -2.47
C VAL A 35 -7.70 9.61 -2.87
N THR A 36 -9.00 9.88 -3.02
CA THR A 36 -9.97 8.88 -3.48
C THR A 36 -9.60 8.34 -4.85
N VAL A 37 -9.26 9.20 -5.80
CA VAL A 37 -8.91 8.79 -7.16
C VAL A 37 -7.59 8.03 -7.18
N LEU A 38 -6.52 8.59 -6.62
CA LEU A 38 -5.18 8.01 -6.71
C LEU A 38 -5.00 6.78 -5.81
N GLN A 39 -5.43 6.88 -4.53
CA GLN A 39 -5.16 5.84 -3.53
C GLN A 39 -6.13 4.67 -3.63
N THR A 40 -7.38 4.93 -4.03
CA THR A 40 -8.41 3.88 -4.04
C THR A 40 -8.74 3.47 -5.47
N ILE A 41 -9.19 4.38 -6.32
CA ILE A 41 -9.71 4.00 -7.64
C ILE A 41 -8.56 3.56 -8.57
N VAL A 42 -7.68 4.47 -8.92
CA VAL A 42 -6.60 4.22 -9.90
C VAL A 42 -5.66 3.13 -9.39
N ASN A 43 -5.21 3.25 -8.13
CA ASN A 43 -4.30 2.26 -7.55
C ASN A 43 -4.89 0.84 -7.62
N TYR A 44 -6.12 0.63 -7.16
CA TYR A 44 -6.65 -0.74 -7.10
C TYR A 44 -7.09 -1.29 -8.44
N ILE A 45 -7.60 -0.46 -9.35
CA ILE A 45 -7.90 -0.90 -10.72
C ILE A 45 -6.61 -1.36 -11.41
N LEU A 46 -5.58 -0.52 -11.42
CA LEU A 46 -4.30 -0.86 -12.05
C LEU A 46 -3.62 -2.04 -11.37
N PHE A 47 -3.67 -2.11 -10.03
CA PHE A 47 -3.08 -3.21 -9.27
C PHE A 47 -3.74 -4.55 -9.61
N TYR A 48 -5.08 -4.65 -9.55
CA TYR A 48 -5.75 -5.93 -9.80
C TYR A 48 -5.64 -6.37 -11.26
N LEU A 49 -5.84 -5.46 -12.21
CA LEU A 49 -5.65 -5.78 -13.63
C LEU A 49 -4.20 -6.17 -13.94
N GLY A 50 -3.24 -5.46 -13.38
CA GLY A 50 -1.83 -5.77 -13.58
C GLY A 50 -1.42 -7.10 -12.94
N MET A 51 -1.92 -7.42 -11.75
CA MET A 51 -1.63 -8.70 -11.07
C MET A 51 -2.23 -9.91 -11.77
N ASP A 52 -3.32 -9.75 -12.50
CA ASP A 52 -3.92 -10.80 -13.31
C ASP A 52 -3.07 -11.14 -14.56
N MET A 53 -2.26 -10.18 -15.01
CA MET A 53 -1.44 -10.29 -16.23
C MET A 53 0.00 -10.78 -15.96
N VAL A 54 0.47 -10.81 -14.72
CA VAL A 54 1.86 -11.15 -14.39
C VAL A 54 1.95 -12.34 -13.43
N PRO A 55 3.04 -13.14 -13.51
CA PRO A 55 3.32 -14.15 -12.49
C PRO A 55 3.44 -13.52 -11.10
N GLY A 56 2.88 -14.18 -10.08
CA GLY A 56 2.82 -13.65 -8.72
C GLY A 56 4.17 -13.20 -8.15
N ALA A 57 5.26 -13.93 -8.45
CA ALA A 57 6.61 -13.56 -8.02
C ALA A 57 7.07 -12.22 -8.64
N LEU A 58 6.81 -12.00 -9.94
CA LEU A 58 7.13 -10.75 -10.62
C LEU A 58 6.28 -9.60 -10.06
N GLY A 59 4.97 -9.83 -9.89
CA GLY A 59 4.07 -8.87 -9.27
C GLY A 59 4.53 -8.45 -7.88
N ALA A 60 4.96 -9.40 -7.04
CA ALA A 60 5.48 -9.13 -5.71
C ALA A 60 6.73 -8.24 -5.73
N VAL A 61 7.65 -8.45 -6.68
CA VAL A 61 8.85 -7.60 -6.84
C VAL A 61 8.48 -6.19 -7.24
N ILE A 62 7.56 -6.04 -8.21
CA ILE A 62 7.14 -4.72 -8.68
C ILE A 62 6.42 -3.96 -7.55
N VAL A 63 5.50 -4.61 -6.84
CA VAL A 63 4.85 -4.02 -5.65
C VAL A 63 5.87 -3.70 -4.57
N GLY A 64 6.84 -4.59 -4.34
CA GLY A 64 7.95 -4.38 -3.41
C GLY A 64 8.85 -3.19 -3.77
N SER A 65 8.83 -2.71 -5.01
CA SER A 65 9.54 -1.47 -5.41
C SER A 65 8.83 -0.18 -4.97
N GLN A 66 7.64 -0.25 -4.39
CA GLN A 66 6.86 0.92 -3.97
C GLN A 66 7.62 1.90 -3.07
N PRO A 67 8.47 1.49 -2.10
CA PRO A 67 9.28 2.42 -1.32
C PRO A 67 10.23 3.26 -2.18
N LEU A 68 10.79 2.72 -3.26
CA LEU A 68 11.61 3.48 -4.22
C LEU A 68 10.78 4.54 -4.91
N VAL A 69 9.65 4.15 -5.50
CA VAL A 69 8.74 5.07 -6.19
C VAL A 69 8.27 6.18 -5.25
N THR A 70 7.94 5.83 -4.00
CA THR A 70 7.55 6.82 -2.99
C THR A 70 8.70 7.74 -2.59
N ALA A 71 9.92 7.24 -2.47
CA ALA A 71 11.07 8.08 -2.14
C ALA A 71 11.40 9.08 -3.25
N VAL A 72 11.28 8.66 -4.52
CA VAL A 72 11.44 9.54 -5.68
C VAL A 72 10.31 10.58 -5.71
N ALA A 73 9.05 10.16 -5.58
CA ALA A 73 7.91 11.07 -5.54
C ALA A 73 8.01 12.09 -4.39
N ALA A 74 8.43 11.64 -3.21
CA ALA A 74 8.65 12.52 -2.06
C ALA A 74 9.77 13.54 -2.33
N ALA A 75 10.89 13.11 -2.92
CA ALA A 75 12.01 13.99 -3.23
C ALA A 75 11.64 15.05 -4.28
N LEU A 76 10.77 14.73 -5.25
CA LEU A 76 10.31 15.64 -6.28
C LEU A 76 9.22 16.61 -5.80
N MET A 77 8.37 16.18 -4.88
CA MET A 77 7.17 16.91 -4.47
C MET A 77 7.30 17.58 -3.09
N HIS A 78 8.27 17.20 -2.28
CA HIS A 78 8.40 17.62 -0.88
C HIS A 78 9.85 17.96 -0.53
N GLU A 79 10.18 19.24 -0.44
CA GLU A 79 11.53 19.74 -0.14
C GLU A 79 12.12 19.19 1.18
N GLY A 80 11.26 18.90 2.17
CA GLY A 80 11.66 18.34 3.47
C GLY A 80 11.96 16.82 3.47
N ASP A 81 11.81 16.12 2.33
CA ASP A 81 12.02 14.68 2.22
C ASP A 81 12.97 14.27 1.08
N PRO A 82 14.23 14.77 1.08
CA PRO A 82 15.16 14.51 -0.01
C PRO A 82 15.57 13.04 -0.11
N LEU A 83 15.96 12.63 -1.31
CA LEU A 83 16.50 11.31 -1.60
C LEU A 83 17.96 11.23 -1.13
N THR A 84 18.18 10.83 0.11
CA THR A 84 19.52 10.70 0.68
C THR A 84 20.18 9.39 0.25
N ARG A 85 21.55 9.39 0.16
CA ARG A 85 22.33 8.17 -0.14
C ARG A 85 21.91 6.98 0.75
N ARG A 86 21.61 7.25 2.01
CA ARG A 86 21.18 6.24 2.97
C ARG A 86 19.82 5.61 2.61
N LYS A 87 18.84 6.43 2.19
CA LYS A 87 17.55 5.93 1.69
C LYS A 87 17.75 5.06 0.45
N VAL A 88 18.56 5.53 -0.50
CA VAL A 88 18.87 4.80 -1.73
C VAL A 88 19.47 3.43 -1.43
N VAL A 89 20.49 3.37 -0.57
CA VAL A 89 21.12 2.11 -0.18
C VAL A 89 20.11 1.16 0.49
N THR A 90 19.31 1.66 1.44
CA THR A 90 18.28 0.84 2.09
C THR A 90 17.25 0.31 1.10
N ILE A 91 16.83 1.13 0.14
CA ILE A 91 15.88 0.73 -0.90
C ILE A 91 16.49 -0.34 -1.81
N ILE A 92 17.74 -0.19 -2.24
CA ILE A 92 18.44 -1.20 -3.06
C ILE A 92 18.48 -2.55 -2.32
N PHE A 93 18.92 -2.57 -1.06
CA PHE A 93 18.93 -3.80 -0.26
C PHE A 93 17.51 -4.36 -0.03
N GLY A 94 16.52 -3.49 0.20
CA GLY A 94 15.13 -3.89 0.34
C GLY A 94 14.60 -4.59 -0.93
N ILE A 95 14.81 -3.99 -2.09
CA ILE A 95 14.42 -4.57 -3.39
C ILE A 95 15.16 -5.88 -3.66
N THR A 96 16.48 -5.93 -3.42
CA THR A 96 17.28 -7.15 -3.55
C THR A 96 16.71 -8.28 -2.68
N GLY A 97 16.35 -7.98 -1.43
CA GLY A 97 15.71 -8.96 -0.56
C GLY A 97 14.35 -9.44 -1.06
N VAL A 98 13.52 -8.52 -1.59
CA VAL A 98 12.22 -8.90 -2.21
C VAL A 98 12.44 -9.80 -3.42
N ILE A 99 13.42 -9.49 -4.28
CA ILE A 99 13.78 -10.32 -5.43
C ILE A 99 14.19 -11.73 -4.99
N LEU A 100 15.03 -11.86 -3.96
CA LEU A 100 15.47 -13.16 -3.43
C LEU A 100 14.30 -13.97 -2.86
N ILE A 101 13.42 -13.35 -2.07
CA ILE A 101 12.21 -14.01 -1.55
C ILE A 101 11.32 -14.50 -2.69
N SER A 102 11.14 -13.70 -3.73
CA SER A 102 10.29 -14.04 -4.87
C SER A 102 10.91 -15.11 -5.76
N ALA A 103 12.23 -15.07 -5.97
CA ALA A 103 12.97 -16.05 -6.78
C ALA A 103 12.99 -17.44 -6.12
N GLY A 104 12.99 -17.52 -4.79
CA GLY A 104 12.86 -18.77 -4.05
C GLY A 104 11.52 -19.48 -4.26
N ARG A 105 10.48 -18.76 -4.68
CA ARG A 105 9.13 -19.32 -4.87
C ARG A 105 8.80 -19.67 -6.32
N GLN A 106 9.24 -18.88 -7.30
CA GLN A 106 8.96 -19.07 -8.72
C GLN A 106 10.06 -18.47 -9.61
N ALA A 107 10.41 -19.15 -10.71
CA ALA A 107 11.33 -18.60 -11.69
C ALA A 107 10.69 -17.41 -12.44
N PHE A 108 11.47 -16.35 -12.63
CA PHE A 108 11.06 -15.21 -13.43
C PHE A 108 11.07 -15.59 -14.92
N LYS A 109 9.93 -15.54 -15.58
CA LYS A 109 9.82 -15.63 -17.04
C LYS A 109 9.03 -14.43 -17.52
N LEU A 110 9.68 -13.50 -18.18
CA LEU A 110 9.05 -12.46 -18.99
C LEU A 110 8.93 -13.00 -20.40
N GLY A 111 7.72 -13.19 -20.89
CA GLY A 111 7.51 -13.86 -22.18
C GLY A 111 6.47 -13.22 -23.10
N SER A 112 5.62 -12.29 -22.63
CA SER A 112 4.55 -11.74 -23.46
C SER A 112 4.36 -10.22 -23.32
N LEU A 113 3.80 -9.58 -24.37
CA LEU A 113 3.40 -8.18 -24.33
C LEU A 113 2.32 -7.93 -23.25
N ILE A 114 1.51 -8.93 -22.93
CA ILE A 114 0.48 -8.85 -21.87
C ILE A 114 1.14 -8.73 -20.51
N GLU A 115 2.17 -9.51 -20.23
CA GLU A 115 2.94 -9.40 -18.98
C GLU A 115 3.62 -8.03 -18.86
N LEU A 116 4.18 -7.51 -19.95
CA LEU A 116 4.77 -6.17 -19.97
C LEU A 116 3.72 -5.09 -19.64
N LEU A 117 2.51 -5.20 -20.18
CA LEU A 117 1.40 -4.32 -19.85
C LEU A 117 1.04 -4.42 -18.35
N GLY A 118 0.98 -5.62 -17.79
CA GLY A 118 0.76 -5.86 -16.36
C GLY A 118 1.83 -5.21 -15.49
N VAL A 119 3.11 -5.29 -15.88
CA VAL A 119 4.22 -4.58 -15.21
C VAL A 119 3.98 -3.08 -15.17
N PHE A 120 3.62 -2.46 -16.32
CA PHE A 120 3.35 -1.02 -16.38
C PHE A 120 2.12 -0.63 -15.55
N MET A 121 1.08 -1.46 -15.51
CA MET A 121 -0.09 -1.22 -14.67
C MET A 121 0.28 -1.23 -13.18
N ILE A 122 1.05 -2.21 -12.69
CA ILE A 122 1.47 -2.26 -11.29
C ILE A 122 2.41 -1.10 -10.95
N LEU A 123 3.32 -0.71 -11.84
CA LEU A 123 4.13 0.49 -11.66
C LEU A 123 3.28 1.76 -11.59
N GLY A 124 2.25 1.88 -12.45
CA GLY A 124 1.26 2.95 -12.40
C GLY A 124 0.51 3.01 -11.06
N ALA A 125 0.13 1.85 -10.52
CA ALA A 125 -0.47 1.73 -9.19
C ALA A 125 0.49 2.22 -8.09
N ASN A 126 1.77 1.84 -8.16
CA ASN A 126 2.80 2.32 -7.24
C ASN A 126 2.98 3.85 -7.31
N ILE A 127 2.98 4.43 -8.52
CA ILE A 127 3.07 5.88 -8.73
C ILE A 127 1.84 6.59 -8.14
N ALA A 128 0.64 6.09 -8.41
CA ALA A 128 -0.60 6.64 -7.89
C ALA A 128 -0.60 6.66 -6.35
N THR A 129 -0.24 5.53 -5.73
CA THR A 129 -0.12 5.43 -4.27
C THR A 129 0.96 6.33 -3.71
N ALA A 130 2.14 6.39 -4.34
CA ALA A 130 3.24 7.25 -3.91
C ALA A 130 2.83 8.73 -3.93
N THR A 131 2.24 9.18 -5.03
CA THR A 131 1.73 10.55 -5.18
C THR A 131 0.66 10.85 -4.13
N SER A 132 -0.29 9.95 -3.92
CA SER A 132 -1.32 10.10 -2.87
C SER A 132 -0.72 10.23 -1.48
N ASN A 133 0.25 9.39 -1.12
CA ASN A 133 0.91 9.44 0.19
C ASN A 133 1.60 10.79 0.42
N VAL A 134 2.29 11.32 -0.60
CA VAL A 134 2.94 12.64 -0.53
C VAL A 134 1.89 13.75 -0.41
N LEU A 135 0.80 13.70 -1.18
CA LEU A 135 -0.29 14.66 -1.07
C LEU A 135 -0.95 14.67 0.30
N VAL A 136 -1.18 13.50 0.92
CA VAL A 136 -1.71 13.40 2.28
C VAL A 136 -0.77 14.05 3.28
N SER A 137 0.53 13.83 3.18
CA SER A 137 1.52 14.44 4.07
C SER A 137 1.60 15.97 3.91
N LEU A 138 1.54 16.47 2.68
CA LEU A 138 1.66 17.91 2.38
C LEU A 138 0.36 18.69 2.64
N LYS A 139 -0.75 18.17 2.16
CA LYS A 139 -2.04 18.88 2.08
C LYS A 139 -3.11 18.31 3.00
N GLY A 140 -2.85 17.18 3.66
CA GLY A 140 -3.79 16.57 4.61
C GLY A 140 -3.77 17.20 6.00
N LYS A 141 -2.87 18.15 6.27
CA LYS A 141 -2.79 18.87 7.54
C LYS A 141 -4.09 19.65 7.78
N GLY A 142 -4.67 19.49 8.97
CA GLY A 142 -5.96 20.12 9.32
C GLY A 142 -7.19 19.26 9.02
N MET A 143 -7.07 18.21 8.21
CA MET A 143 -8.13 17.25 7.97
C MET A 143 -8.02 16.05 8.90
N ASN A 144 -9.14 15.63 9.51
CA ASN A 144 -9.14 14.43 10.33
C ASN A 144 -8.81 13.19 9.48
N PRO A 145 -7.78 12.40 9.86
CA PRO A 145 -7.37 11.20 9.11
C PRO A 145 -8.48 10.17 8.93
N LEU A 146 -9.37 10.03 9.92
CA LEU A 146 -10.51 9.11 9.85
C LEU A 146 -11.56 9.58 8.85
N VAL A 147 -11.80 10.89 8.76
CA VAL A 147 -12.72 11.46 7.76
C VAL A 147 -12.16 11.23 6.35
N LEU A 148 -10.85 11.45 6.14
CA LEU A 148 -10.20 11.21 4.86
C LEU A 148 -10.25 9.72 4.49
N SER A 149 -9.91 8.82 5.42
CA SER A 149 -9.93 7.37 5.20
C SER A 149 -11.33 6.86 4.90
N SER A 150 -12.32 7.22 5.72
CA SER A 150 -13.71 6.82 5.54
C SER A 150 -14.25 7.26 4.18
N THR A 151 -14.08 8.54 3.85
CA THR A 151 -14.59 9.10 2.59
C THR A 151 -13.91 8.50 1.37
N SER A 152 -12.58 8.39 1.38
CA SER A 152 -11.83 7.85 0.23
C SER A 152 -12.12 6.38 -0.01
N LEU A 153 -12.24 5.57 1.05
CA LEU A 153 -12.58 4.16 0.94
C LEU A 153 -14.04 3.95 0.54
N PHE A 154 -14.97 4.70 1.14
CA PHE A 154 -16.39 4.56 0.83
C PHE A 154 -16.69 4.96 -0.61
N ILE A 155 -16.32 6.17 -1.02
CA ILE A 155 -16.59 6.67 -2.37
C ILE A 155 -15.79 5.89 -3.41
N GLY A 156 -14.48 5.70 -3.17
CA GLY A 156 -13.62 4.97 -4.10
C GLY A 156 -14.04 3.50 -4.24
N GLY A 157 -14.39 2.85 -3.13
CA GLY A 157 -14.91 1.48 -3.13
C GLY A 157 -16.24 1.35 -3.88
N ALA A 158 -17.17 2.28 -3.67
CA ALA A 158 -18.44 2.31 -4.37
C ALA A 158 -18.25 2.51 -5.89
N ILE A 159 -17.35 3.40 -6.31
CA ILE A 159 -17.05 3.62 -7.72
C ILE A 159 -16.43 2.35 -8.33
N ILE A 160 -15.46 1.71 -7.68
CA ILE A 160 -14.88 0.44 -8.17
C ILE A 160 -15.96 -0.63 -8.26
N TRP A 161 -16.85 -0.73 -7.28
CA TRP A 161 -17.94 -1.69 -7.29
C TRP A 161 -18.89 -1.44 -8.47
N LEU A 162 -19.28 -0.20 -8.71
CA LEU A 162 -20.14 0.17 -9.86
C LEU A 162 -19.47 -0.14 -11.20
N ILE A 163 -18.15 0.10 -11.33
CA ILE A 163 -17.39 -0.22 -12.54
C ILE A 163 -17.28 -1.75 -12.72
N SER A 164 -17.17 -2.54 -11.66
CA SER A 164 -17.02 -3.99 -11.76
C SER A 164 -18.31 -4.71 -12.23
N ILE A 165 -19.49 -4.17 -11.96
CA ILE A 165 -20.78 -4.78 -12.33
C ILE A 165 -20.86 -5.12 -13.83
N PRO A 166 -20.59 -4.19 -14.77
CA PRO A 166 -20.65 -4.49 -16.19
C PRO A 166 -19.46 -5.36 -16.68
N LEU A 167 -18.35 -5.38 -15.97
CA LEU A 167 -17.12 -6.08 -16.38
C LEU A 167 -17.07 -7.54 -15.89
N GLU A 168 -17.49 -7.79 -14.66
CA GLU A 168 -17.40 -9.09 -14.00
C GLU A 168 -18.74 -9.85 -13.96
N GLY A 169 -19.85 -9.17 -14.26
CA GLY A 169 -21.19 -9.73 -14.18
C GLY A 169 -21.70 -9.84 -12.73
N LYS A 170 -22.90 -10.42 -12.59
CA LYS A 170 -23.49 -10.66 -11.26
C LYS A 170 -22.99 -11.98 -10.68
N PRO A 171 -22.79 -12.07 -9.35
CA PRO A 171 -22.50 -13.33 -8.70
C PRO A 171 -23.57 -14.37 -9.03
N GLN A 172 -23.13 -15.57 -9.41
CA GLN A 172 -24.04 -16.69 -9.69
C GLN A 172 -24.36 -17.44 -8.39
N GLY A 173 -25.53 -17.15 -7.83
CA GLY A 173 -26.06 -17.85 -6.66
C GLY A 173 -25.75 -17.21 -5.29
N PRO A 174 -26.30 -17.80 -4.21
CA PRO A 174 -26.10 -17.29 -2.85
C PRO A 174 -24.67 -17.55 -2.37
N MET A 175 -24.02 -16.51 -1.84
CA MET A 175 -22.68 -16.62 -1.26
C MET A 175 -22.73 -17.32 0.10
N PRO A 176 -21.81 -18.27 0.37
CA PRO A 176 -21.76 -18.99 1.65
C PRO A 176 -21.43 -18.02 2.80
N VAL A 177 -21.83 -18.36 4.03
CA VAL A 177 -21.56 -17.56 5.24
C VAL A 177 -20.06 -17.27 5.40
N LYS A 178 -19.20 -18.23 5.07
CA LYS A 178 -17.74 -18.05 5.09
C LYS A 178 -17.26 -16.88 4.25
N TYR A 179 -17.86 -16.65 3.08
CA TYR A 179 -17.55 -15.49 2.22
C TYR A 179 -17.80 -14.17 2.94
N TRP A 180 -18.97 -14.05 3.61
CA TRP A 180 -19.33 -12.81 4.32
C TRP A 180 -18.44 -12.57 5.53
N LEU A 181 -18.05 -13.61 6.27
CA LEU A 181 -17.11 -13.50 7.40
C LEU A 181 -15.73 -13.02 6.94
N ILE A 182 -15.21 -13.60 5.86
CA ILE A 182 -13.92 -13.20 5.28
C ILE A 182 -13.99 -11.75 4.75
N LEU A 183 -15.08 -11.40 4.07
CA LEU A 183 -15.29 -10.05 3.55
C LEU A 183 -15.31 -9.02 4.68
N LEU A 184 -16.05 -9.29 5.77
CA LEU A 184 -16.09 -8.41 6.95
C LEU A 184 -14.71 -8.28 7.60
N TRP A 185 -13.99 -9.38 7.75
CA TRP A 185 -12.64 -9.38 8.31
C TRP A 185 -11.67 -8.55 7.45
N LEU A 186 -11.66 -8.75 6.14
CA LEU A 186 -10.82 -7.99 5.22
C LEU A 186 -11.20 -6.50 5.19
N SER A 187 -12.50 -6.18 5.33
CA SER A 187 -12.97 -4.79 5.42
C SER A 187 -12.51 -4.13 6.72
N PHE A 188 -12.59 -4.84 7.84
CA PHE A 188 -12.09 -4.38 9.14
C PHE A 188 -10.59 -4.12 9.10
N MET A 189 -9.80 -5.05 8.52
CA MET A 189 -8.36 -4.86 8.34
C MET A 189 -8.05 -3.63 7.48
N ALA A 190 -8.75 -3.44 6.37
CA ALA A 190 -8.57 -2.29 5.51
C ALA A 190 -8.91 -0.97 6.24
N ALA A 191 -10.03 -0.93 6.97
CA ALA A 191 -10.46 0.22 7.75
C ALA A 191 -9.37 0.66 8.74
N ASN A 192 -8.82 -0.28 9.51
CA ASN A 192 -7.76 0.00 10.47
C ASN A 192 -6.45 0.41 9.80
N ALA A 193 -6.03 -0.33 8.77
CA ALA A 193 -4.78 -0.06 8.06
C ALA A 193 -4.76 1.35 7.46
N PHE A 194 -5.79 1.76 6.72
CA PHE A 194 -5.87 3.09 6.12
C PHE A 194 -5.99 4.20 7.17
N SER A 195 -6.75 3.97 8.24
CA SER A 195 -6.91 4.94 9.34
C SER A 195 -5.58 5.22 10.04
N ILE A 196 -4.82 4.16 10.35
CA ILE A 196 -3.50 4.28 10.97
C ILE A 196 -2.51 4.91 9.99
N TRP A 197 -2.52 4.47 8.72
CA TRP A 197 -1.61 4.96 7.70
C TRP A 197 -1.74 6.45 7.43
N PHE A 198 -2.98 6.95 7.24
CA PHE A 198 -3.20 8.38 7.02
C PHE A 198 -2.89 9.22 8.26
N ARG A 199 -3.15 8.67 9.47
CA ARG A 199 -2.73 9.33 10.71
C ARG A 199 -1.22 9.46 10.81
N LEU A 200 -0.46 8.45 10.40
CA LEU A 200 1.01 8.48 10.39
C LEU A 200 1.55 9.45 9.35
N LEU A 201 0.99 9.47 8.13
CA LEU A 201 1.39 10.39 7.06
C LEU A 201 1.17 11.87 7.41
N GLN A 202 0.16 12.17 8.25
CA GLN A 202 -0.14 13.54 8.65
C GLN A 202 0.63 14.00 9.88
N ARG A 203 1.41 13.12 10.54
CA ARG A 203 2.22 13.52 11.71
C ARG A 203 3.34 14.46 11.29
N PRO A 204 3.55 15.57 12.05
CA PRO A 204 4.73 16.41 11.87
C PRO A 204 5.99 15.55 12.09
N HIS A 205 7.05 15.85 11.35
CA HIS A 205 8.33 15.14 11.39
C HIS A 205 8.36 13.71 10.81
N VAL A 206 7.24 13.14 10.36
CA VAL A 206 7.25 11.86 9.64
C VAL A 206 7.53 12.10 8.16
N LYS A 207 8.66 11.58 7.70
CA LYS A 207 9.01 11.60 6.28
C LYS A 207 8.30 10.47 5.55
N VAL A 208 7.62 10.80 4.47
CA VAL A 208 6.82 9.83 3.69
C VAL A 208 7.70 8.71 3.16
N SER A 209 8.88 9.05 2.66
CA SER A 209 9.84 8.06 2.15
C SER A 209 10.30 7.09 3.24
N GLU A 210 10.61 7.58 4.44
CA GLU A 210 11.05 6.76 5.57
C GLU A 210 9.91 5.85 6.08
N LEU A 211 8.68 6.38 6.16
CA LEU A 211 7.52 5.58 6.55
C LEU A 211 7.27 4.43 5.55
N ASN A 212 7.45 4.66 4.26
CA ASN A 212 7.26 3.63 3.25
C ASN A 212 8.33 2.54 3.27
N LEU A 213 9.53 2.76 3.83
CA LEU A 213 10.54 1.70 3.99
C LEU A 213 10.03 0.53 4.85
N TRP A 214 9.12 0.79 5.81
CA TRP A 214 8.50 -0.26 6.62
C TRP A 214 7.72 -1.29 5.80
N LYS A 215 7.31 -0.95 4.56
CA LYS A 215 6.63 -1.90 3.67
C LYS A 215 7.52 -3.07 3.26
N PHE A 216 8.84 -2.94 3.34
CA PHE A 216 9.74 -4.07 3.11
C PHE A 216 9.59 -5.20 4.13
N ILE A 217 8.95 -4.96 5.29
CA ILE A 217 8.66 -6.02 6.27
C ILE A 217 7.53 -6.94 5.79
N ILE A 218 6.67 -6.47 4.86
CA ILE A 218 5.49 -7.22 4.39
C ILE A 218 5.87 -8.57 3.78
N PRO A 219 6.83 -8.68 2.82
CA PRO A 219 7.23 -9.97 2.28
C PRO A 219 7.90 -10.87 3.32
N VAL A 220 8.59 -10.29 4.32
CA VAL A 220 9.21 -11.05 5.42
C VAL A 220 8.13 -11.72 6.27
N VAL A 221 7.15 -10.94 6.73
CA VAL A 221 6.03 -11.47 7.53
C VAL A 221 5.19 -12.44 6.68
N GLY A 222 4.96 -12.12 5.40
CA GLY A 222 4.25 -12.97 4.48
C GLY A 222 4.91 -14.35 4.31
N ALA A 223 6.23 -14.42 4.20
CA ALA A 223 6.97 -15.66 4.13
C ALA A 223 6.84 -16.50 5.40
N ILE A 224 6.98 -15.87 6.58
CA ILE A 224 6.83 -16.55 7.87
C ILE A 224 5.41 -17.12 8.02
N LEU A 225 4.39 -16.33 7.72
CA LEU A 225 2.99 -16.78 7.81
C LEU A 225 2.69 -17.91 6.82
N SER A 226 3.27 -17.84 5.62
CA SER A 226 3.14 -18.90 4.62
C SER A 226 3.68 -20.23 5.14
N TRP A 227 4.87 -20.26 5.72
CA TRP A 227 5.46 -21.47 6.30
C TRP A 227 4.69 -22.03 7.50
N LEU A 228 3.95 -21.16 8.23
CA LEU A 228 3.15 -21.57 9.39
C LEU A 228 1.78 -22.11 9.02
N PHE A 229 1.17 -21.57 7.95
CA PHE A 229 -0.25 -21.81 7.66
C PHE A 229 -0.53 -22.49 6.32
N VAL A 230 0.45 -22.51 5.39
CA VAL A 230 0.26 -23.15 4.09
C VAL A 230 0.91 -24.52 4.11
N PRO A 231 0.12 -25.62 3.92
CA PRO A 231 0.67 -26.97 3.82
C PRO A 231 1.72 -27.04 2.70
N ASP A 232 2.76 -27.83 2.94
CA ASP A 232 3.87 -28.11 2.00
C ASP A 232 4.80 -26.93 1.67
N GLU A 233 4.56 -25.72 2.16
CA GLU A 233 5.53 -24.62 2.06
C GLU A 233 6.61 -24.76 3.15
N LYS A 234 7.87 -24.82 2.71
CA LYS A 234 9.06 -24.94 3.59
C LYS A 234 9.99 -23.74 3.45
N PRO A 235 10.76 -23.42 4.50
CA PRO A 235 11.79 -22.42 4.41
C PRO A 235 12.83 -22.76 3.33
N GLU A 236 12.99 -21.87 2.36
CA GLU A 236 14.00 -21.96 1.31
C GLU A 236 15.17 -21.02 1.61
N TRP A 237 16.38 -21.42 1.26
CA TRP A 237 17.59 -20.65 1.54
C TRP A 237 17.55 -19.23 0.94
N LEU A 238 17.08 -19.09 -0.29
CA LEU A 238 16.96 -17.79 -0.95
C LEU A 238 15.96 -16.87 -0.22
N THR A 239 14.85 -17.43 0.22
CA THR A 239 13.86 -16.70 1.01
C THR A 239 14.43 -16.22 2.33
N ILE A 240 15.16 -17.09 3.06
CA ILE A 240 15.81 -16.74 4.33
C ILE A 240 16.87 -15.65 4.11
N ALA A 241 17.71 -15.78 3.08
CA ALA A 241 18.71 -14.77 2.74
C ALA A 241 18.07 -13.41 2.44
N GLY A 242 16.99 -13.38 1.64
CA GLY A 242 16.25 -12.17 1.36
C GLY A 242 15.65 -11.52 2.61
N MET A 243 15.10 -12.31 3.53
CA MET A 243 14.57 -11.81 4.81
C MET A 243 15.67 -11.19 5.68
N ILE A 244 16.85 -11.81 5.75
CA ILE A 244 18.01 -11.29 6.50
C ILE A 244 18.46 -9.96 5.92
N ILE A 245 18.56 -9.85 4.58
CA ILE A 245 18.97 -8.63 3.91
C ILE A 245 17.99 -7.49 4.20
N ILE A 246 16.67 -7.71 4.05
CA ILE A 246 15.64 -6.72 4.35
C ILE A 246 15.73 -6.25 5.80
N THR A 247 15.72 -7.19 6.74
CA THR A 247 15.71 -6.89 8.17
C THR A 247 16.96 -6.12 8.57
N SER A 248 18.13 -6.55 8.11
CA SER A 248 19.40 -5.88 8.37
C SER A 248 19.43 -4.46 7.82
N SER A 249 18.91 -4.25 6.60
CA SER A 249 18.89 -2.92 5.97
C SER A 249 18.00 -1.93 6.73
N LEU A 250 16.84 -2.38 7.20
CA LEU A 250 15.94 -1.56 8.02
C LEU A 250 16.55 -1.23 9.39
N ILE A 251 17.13 -2.21 10.07
CA ILE A 251 17.79 -1.99 11.35
C ILE A 251 18.93 -0.98 11.21
N LEU A 252 19.81 -1.14 10.22
CA LEU A 252 20.89 -0.21 9.95
C LEU A 252 20.38 1.21 9.61
N PHE A 253 19.31 1.30 8.84
CA PHE A 253 18.68 2.59 8.54
C PHE A 253 18.24 3.30 9.82
N TYR A 254 17.48 2.67 10.69
CA TYR A 254 16.91 3.32 11.86
C TYR A 254 17.91 3.51 13.00
N LYS A 255 18.82 2.56 13.22
CA LYS A 255 19.87 2.65 14.26
C LYS A 255 20.79 3.87 14.04
N ASN A 256 21.25 4.06 12.82
CA ASN A 256 22.10 5.19 12.48
C ASN A 256 21.34 6.54 12.42
N GLY A 257 20.00 6.56 12.34
CA GLY A 257 19.16 7.77 12.42
C GLY A 257 19.10 8.34 13.82
N ARG A 258 19.04 7.47 14.82
CA ARG A 258 19.01 7.90 16.24
C ARG A 258 20.30 8.59 16.68
N LYS A 259 21.47 8.16 16.18
CA LYS A 259 22.77 8.76 16.54
C LYS A 259 22.95 10.21 16.10
N ARG A 260 22.22 10.68 15.05
CA ARG A 260 22.28 12.08 14.59
C ARG A 260 21.38 13.06 15.36
N VAL A 261 20.38 12.54 16.08
CA VAL A 261 19.48 13.37 16.91
C VAL A 261 20.04 13.56 18.31
N SER A 262 20.97 12.71 18.75
CA SER A 262 21.58 12.76 20.09
C SER A 262 22.92 13.51 20.16
N ASN A 263 23.44 14.04 19.04
CA ASN A 263 24.59 14.95 19.03
C ASN A 263 24.15 16.26 18.34
N PRO A 264 23.79 17.30 19.10
CA PRO A 264 23.51 18.65 18.56
C PRO A 264 24.75 19.29 17.98
#